data_683180e453faf292473a73a49bc588ab
#
_entry.id   683180e453faf292473a73a49bc588ab
#
_cell.length_a   1.000
_cell.length_b   1.000
_cell.length_c   1.000
_cell.angle_alpha   90.00
_cell.angle_beta   90.00
_cell.angle_gamma   90.00
#
_symmetry.space_group_name_H-M   'P 1'
#
loop_
_entity.id
_entity.type
_entity.pdbx_description
1 polymer ?
#
loop_
_entity_poly.entity_id
_entity_poly.type
_entity_poly.pdbx_seq_one_letter_code
_entity_poly.pdbx_strand_id
1 'polypeptide(L)'
;LYYSPQIWCSDDTDAIERLSIQEGTALIYPLSTMGAHVSDCPNHTVGRVTPFQTRGHVALAGTFGYELDITRLSEQEREQIPQQVAMYHRYNDLVRTGDYYRLASYGENHQFDCWQVNSKDGKQALVTFVQVMSRANCHSRRVRLQGLNPQASYRDEQTNAVYGGDALMYAGLPIPNLWGDFQSVLISLKQVEE
;
A
#
# COMPACT_ATOMS: atom_id res chain seq x y z
N LEU A 1 1.86 20.27 -13.74
CA LEU A 1 0.71 19.35 -13.94
C LEU A 1 -0.42 19.92 -14.82
N TYR A 2 -0.41 21.23 -15.13
CA TYR A 2 -1.45 21.84 -15.95
C TYR A 2 -1.55 21.22 -17.35
N TYR A 3 -0.39 20.97 -18.01
CA TYR A 3 -0.32 20.38 -19.35
C TYR A 3 -0.09 18.84 -19.33
N SER A 4 0.39 18.30 -18.22
CA SER A 4 0.67 16.87 -18.04
C SER A 4 0.20 16.46 -16.64
N PRO A 5 -1.04 15.96 -16.51
CA PRO A 5 -1.63 15.65 -15.20
C PRO A 5 -1.03 14.41 -14.55
N GLN A 6 -0.22 13.66 -15.26
CA GLN A 6 0.41 12.43 -14.81
C GLN A 6 1.90 12.42 -15.13
N ILE A 7 2.68 11.80 -14.25
CA ILE A 7 4.13 11.58 -14.40
C ILE A 7 4.44 10.09 -14.33
N TRP A 8 5.43 9.66 -15.08
CA TRP A 8 5.86 8.26 -15.09
C TRP A 8 6.63 7.85 -13.83
N CYS A 9 7.28 8.77 -13.16
CA CYS A 9 8.16 8.67 -11.99
C CYS A 9 9.51 8.01 -12.27
N SER A 10 9.54 6.80 -12.82
CA SER A 10 10.79 6.07 -13.09
C SER A 10 10.52 4.86 -13.98
N ASP A 11 11.48 4.52 -14.83
CA ASP A 11 11.50 3.27 -15.60
C ASP A 11 11.85 2.05 -14.72
N ASP A 12 12.28 2.27 -13.47
CA ASP A 12 12.42 1.19 -12.51
C ASP A 12 11.03 0.78 -11.98
N THR A 13 10.60 -0.39 -12.44
CA THR A 13 9.27 -0.95 -12.14
C THR A 13 9.32 -2.01 -11.04
N ASP A 14 10.49 -2.26 -10.45
CA ASP A 14 10.59 -3.20 -9.33
C ASP A 14 9.80 -2.70 -8.11
N ALA A 15 8.88 -3.52 -7.60
CA ALA A 15 7.96 -3.10 -6.54
C ALA A 15 8.68 -2.66 -5.24
N ILE A 16 9.87 -3.17 -4.97
CA ILE A 16 10.63 -2.81 -3.76
C ILE A 16 11.39 -1.49 -3.95
N GLU A 17 12.00 -1.28 -5.11
CA GLU A 17 12.59 0.03 -5.47
C GLU A 17 11.50 1.11 -5.56
N ARG A 18 10.32 0.75 -6.06
CA ARG A 18 9.16 1.65 -6.12
C ARG A 18 8.69 2.16 -4.75
N LEU A 19 8.97 1.48 -3.65
CA LEU A 19 8.68 2.00 -2.31
C LEU A 19 9.35 3.36 -2.11
N SER A 20 10.66 3.46 -2.37
CA SER A 20 11.40 4.73 -2.23
C SER A 20 11.01 5.75 -3.31
N ILE A 21 10.79 5.31 -4.56
CA ILE A 21 10.44 6.18 -5.67
C ILE A 21 9.06 6.82 -5.45
N GLN A 22 8.06 6.02 -5.09
CA GLN A 22 6.69 6.50 -4.87
C GLN A 22 6.58 7.33 -3.59
N GLU A 23 7.25 6.92 -2.51
CA GLU A 23 7.33 7.70 -1.28
C GLU A 23 7.94 9.07 -1.54
N GLY A 24 9.13 9.13 -2.18
CA GLY A 24 9.80 10.38 -2.48
C GLY A 24 8.99 11.30 -3.38
N THR A 25 8.28 10.73 -4.37
CA THR A 25 7.40 11.50 -5.25
C THR A 25 6.18 12.03 -4.49
N ALA A 26 5.60 11.22 -3.60
CA ALA A 26 4.41 11.59 -2.81
C ALA A 26 4.66 12.71 -1.78
N LEU A 27 5.91 13.01 -1.44
CA LEU A 27 6.26 14.16 -0.59
C LEU A 27 5.98 15.51 -1.28
N ILE A 28 5.93 15.54 -2.61
CA ILE A 28 5.80 16.78 -3.39
C ILE A 28 4.55 16.74 -4.29
N TYR A 29 4.19 15.58 -4.83
CA TYR A 29 3.12 15.42 -5.79
C TYR A 29 2.01 14.50 -5.25
N PRO A 30 0.72 14.79 -5.57
CA PRO A 30 -0.38 13.91 -5.20
C PRO A 30 -0.21 12.50 -5.79
N LEU A 31 -0.67 11.47 -5.08
CA LEU A 31 -0.65 10.07 -5.55
C LEU A 31 -1.35 9.91 -6.93
N SER A 32 -2.40 10.69 -7.17
CA SER A 32 -3.15 10.69 -8.44
C SER A 32 -2.34 11.06 -9.68
N THR A 33 -1.16 11.64 -9.49
CA THR A 33 -0.29 12.06 -10.60
C THR A 33 0.77 11.03 -10.96
N MET A 34 0.97 10.01 -10.12
CA MET A 34 2.02 9.01 -10.31
C MET A 34 1.51 7.82 -11.12
N GLY A 35 2.22 7.45 -12.20
CA GLY A 35 2.07 6.14 -12.82
C GLY A 35 2.64 5.06 -11.89
N ALA A 36 1.86 4.02 -11.62
CA ALA A 36 2.26 2.90 -10.78
C ALA A 36 1.75 1.58 -11.39
N HIS A 37 2.66 0.65 -11.64
CA HIS A 37 2.35 -0.53 -12.44
C HIS A 37 2.81 -1.82 -11.77
N VAL A 38 2.04 -2.88 -12.01
CA VAL A 38 2.44 -4.26 -11.75
C VAL A 38 3.32 -4.70 -12.91
N SER A 39 4.61 -4.93 -12.66
CA SER A 39 5.59 -5.30 -13.68
C SER A 39 5.89 -6.79 -13.70
N ASP A 40 6.69 -7.21 -14.69
CA ASP A 40 7.18 -8.58 -14.84
C ASP A 40 7.94 -9.09 -13.61
N CYS A 41 7.94 -10.40 -13.44
CA CYS A 41 8.68 -11.11 -12.40
C CYS A 41 9.37 -12.35 -13.01
N PRO A 42 10.70 -12.54 -12.80
CA PRO A 42 11.61 -11.62 -12.11
C PRO A 42 11.68 -10.24 -12.78
N ASN A 43 11.88 -9.18 -11.95
CA ASN A 43 12.01 -7.84 -12.50
C ASN A 43 13.22 -7.75 -13.45
N HIS A 44 13.03 -7.12 -14.60
CA HIS A 44 14.04 -7.08 -15.68
C HIS A 44 15.27 -6.22 -15.34
N THR A 45 15.14 -5.26 -14.42
CA THR A 45 16.23 -4.35 -14.02
C THR A 45 17.10 -4.96 -12.92
N VAL A 46 16.47 -5.49 -11.88
CA VAL A 46 17.16 -5.94 -10.65
C VAL A 46 17.11 -7.46 -10.44
N GLY A 47 16.38 -8.21 -11.26
CA GLY A 47 16.25 -9.67 -11.13
C GLY A 47 15.46 -10.14 -9.90
N ARG A 48 14.82 -9.23 -9.18
CA ARG A 48 14.10 -9.55 -7.95
C ARG A 48 12.80 -10.29 -8.24
N VAL A 49 12.51 -11.28 -7.39
CA VAL A 49 11.25 -12.02 -7.41
C VAL A 49 10.37 -11.50 -6.27
N THR A 50 9.31 -10.79 -6.62
CA THR A 50 8.36 -10.21 -5.68
C THR A 50 6.97 -10.81 -5.90
N PRO A 51 6.25 -11.22 -4.83
CA PRO A 51 4.91 -11.79 -4.96
C PRO A 51 3.95 -10.89 -5.75
N PHE A 52 3.09 -11.49 -6.55
CA PHE A 52 2.12 -10.77 -7.40
C PHE A 52 1.22 -9.84 -6.57
N GLN A 53 0.77 -10.32 -5.40
CA GLN A 53 0.01 -9.52 -4.45
C GLN A 53 0.76 -8.25 -4.03
N THR A 54 2.03 -8.35 -3.67
CA THR A 54 2.84 -7.20 -3.23
C THR A 54 3.06 -6.21 -4.35
N ARG A 55 3.32 -6.69 -5.58
CA ARG A 55 3.39 -5.83 -6.77
C ARG A 55 2.09 -5.03 -6.94
N GLY A 56 0.93 -5.67 -6.75
CA GLY A 56 -0.38 -5.01 -6.81
C GLY A 56 -0.61 -4.00 -5.68
N HIS A 57 -0.25 -4.33 -4.43
CA HIS A 57 -0.40 -3.40 -3.30
C HIS A 57 0.47 -2.15 -3.46
N VAL A 58 1.70 -2.28 -3.95
CA VAL A 58 2.58 -1.14 -4.22
C VAL A 58 2.03 -0.29 -5.37
N ALA A 59 1.59 -0.92 -6.46
CA ALA A 59 1.02 -0.22 -7.60
C ALA A 59 -0.29 0.54 -7.26
N LEU A 60 -1.03 0.11 -6.24
CA LEU A 60 -2.25 0.79 -5.80
C LEU A 60 -2.00 2.21 -5.27
N ALA A 61 -0.77 2.53 -4.84
CA ALA A 61 -0.39 3.87 -4.37
C ALA A 61 -0.19 4.90 -5.51
N GLY A 62 -0.83 4.72 -6.65
CA GLY A 62 -0.78 5.63 -7.80
C GLY A 62 -1.86 5.32 -8.81
N THR A 63 -1.65 5.77 -10.05
CA THR A 63 -2.49 5.37 -11.17
C THR A 63 -2.12 3.94 -11.57
N PHE A 64 -2.93 3.01 -11.13
CA PHE A 64 -2.70 1.57 -11.24
C PHE A 64 -2.77 1.07 -12.69
N GLY A 65 -1.87 0.19 -13.07
CA GLY A 65 -1.88 -0.51 -14.34
C GLY A 65 -0.99 -1.75 -14.33
N TYR A 66 -0.95 -2.44 -15.47
CA TYR A 66 -0.05 -3.58 -15.72
C TYR A 66 0.95 -3.19 -16.79
N GLU A 67 2.22 -3.42 -16.51
CA GLU A 67 3.34 -3.25 -17.43
C GLU A 67 4.11 -4.57 -17.53
N LEU A 68 3.48 -5.54 -18.17
CA LEU A 68 3.98 -6.89 -18.30
C LEU A 68 3.29 -7.62 -19.45
N ASP A 69 3.89 -8.72 -19.90
CA ASP A 69 3.27 -9.65 -20.82
C ASP A 69 2.37 -10.62 -20.06
N ILE A 70 1.05 -10.40 -20.09
CA ILE A 70 0.06 -11.22 -19.37
C ILE A 70 0.06 -12.69 -19.81
N THR A 71 0.56 -13.00 -21.00
CA THR A 71 0.63 -14.37 -21.49
C THR A 71 1.72 -15.19 -20.77
N ARG A 72 2.69 -14.51 -20.16
CA ARG A 72 3.79 -15.12 -19.40
C ARG A 72 3.49 -15.35 -17.93
N LEU A 73 2.39 -14.79 -17.42
CA LEU A 73 1.95 -15.01 -16.04
C LEU A 73 1.58 -16.47 -15.81
N SER A 74 1.86 -16.96 -14.62
CA SER A 74 1.36 -18.25 -14.15
C SER A 74 -0.18 -18.23 -14.07
N GLU A 75 -0.81 -19.41 -14.08
CA GLU A 75 -2.25 -19.51 -13.91
C GLU A 75 -2.72 -18.88 -12.60
N GLN A 76 -1.99 -19.11 -11.51
CA GLN A 76 -2.26 -18.52 -10.19
C GLN A 76 -2.20 -16.99 -10.19
N GLU A 77 -1.24 -16.39 -10.90
CA GLU A 77 -1.16 -14.93 -11.02
C GLU A 77 -2.30 -14.38 -11.88
N ARG A 78 -2.64 -15.04 -12.99
CA ARG A 78 -3.78 -14.63 -13.83
C ARG A 78 -5.10 -14.64 -13.08
N GLU A 79 -5.32 -15.62 -12.21
CA GLU A 79 -6.51 -15.69 -11.34
C GLU A 79 -6.59 -14.54 -10.32
N GLN A 80 -5.47 -13.92 -9.97
CA GLN A 80 -5.43 -12.77 -9.07
C GLN A 80 -5.71 -11.42 -9.77
N ILE A 81 -5.60 -11.34 -11.10
CA ILE A 81 -5.85 -10.09 -11.85
C ILE A 81 -7.24 -9.52 -11.56
N PRO A 82 -8.35 -10.28 -11.66
CA PRO A 82 -9.67 -9.74 -11.35
C PRO A 82 -9.79 -9.18 -9.93
N GLN A 83 -9.11 -9.80 -8.97
CA GLN A 83 -9.09 -9.36 -7.57
C GLN A 83 -8.32 -8.03 -7.43
N GLN A 84 -7.18 -7.88 -8.09
CA GLN A 84 -6.41 -6.62 -8.10
C GLN A 84 -7.17 -5.49 -8.79
N VAL A 85 -7.85 -5.77 -9.90
CA VAL A 85 -8.70 -4.80 -10.59
C VAL A 85 -9.88 -4.37 -9.71
N ALA A 86 -10.53 -5.32 -9.02
CA ALA A 86 -11.61 -5.01 -8.08
C ALA A 86 -11.10 -4.17 -6.90
N MET A 87 -9.92 -4.47 -6.37
CA MET A 87 -9.25 -3.69 -5.34
C MET A 87 -8.98 -2.25 -5.82
N TYR A 88 -8.47 -2.08 -7.04
CA TYR A 88 -8.27 -0.76 -7.62
C TYR A 88 -9.58 0.01 -7.74
N HIS A 89 -10.63 -0.58 -8.30
CA HIS A 89 -11.95 0.09 -8.40
C HIS A 89 -12.52 0.46 -7.03
N ARG A 90 -12.27 -0.35 -6.01
CA ARG A 90 -12.75 -0.10 -4.65
C ARG A 90 -12.05 1.09 -3.98
N TYR A 91 -10.74 1.24 -4.18
CA TYR A 91 -9.92 2.18 -3.43
C TYR A 91 -9.39 3.37 -4.25
N ASN A 92 -9.57 3.36 -5.56
CA ASN A 92 -9.02 4.39 -6.44
C ASN A 92 -9.46 5.82 -6.05
N ASP A 93 -10.73 6.03 -5.74
CA ASP A 93 -11.21 7.35 -5.34
C ASP A 93 -10.56 7.81 -4.03
N LEU A 94 -10.42 6.91 -3.05
CA LEU A 94 -9.73 7.19 -1.79
C LEU A 94 -8.25 7.54 -2.04
N VAL A 95 -7.54 6.75 -2.83
CA VAL A 95 -6.12 6.99 -3.15
C VAL A 95 -5.92 8.32 -3.89
N ARG A 96 -6.82 8.66 -4.81
CA ARG A 96 -6.73 9.88 -5.61
C ARG A 96 -7.07 11.17 -4.86
N THR A 97 -7.98 11.10 -3.91
CA THR A 97 -8.55 12.29 -3.26
C THR A 97 -8.24 12.40 -1.78
N GLY A 98 -7.79 11.33 -1.16
CA GLY A 98 -7.51 11.25 0.27
C GLY A 98 -6.25 11.99 0.70
N ASP A 99 -6.03 12.00 2.01
CA ASP A 99 -4.82 12.53 2.64
C ASP A 99 -3.81 11.40 2.82
N TYR A 100 -2.62 11.57 2.25
CA TYR A 100 -1.52 10.61 2.33
C TYR A 100 -0.66 10.85 3.58
N TYR A 101 -0.35 9.79 4.30
CA TYR A 101 0.57 9.78 5.44
C TYR A 101 1.63 8.70 5.26
N ARG A 102 2.90 9.10 5.27
CA ARG A 102 4.02 8.19 5.41
C ARG A 102 4.14 7.79 6.88
N LEU A 103 3.97 6.52 7.19
CA LEU A 103 4.03 6.00 8.56
C LEU A 103 5.40 5.40 8.90
N ALA A 104 6.04 4.76 7.93
CA ALA A 104 7.38 4.23 8.05
C ALA A 104 8.02 4.11 6.68
N SER A 105 9.33 4.34 6.59
CA SER A 105 10.10 4.19 5.37
C SER A 105 11.10 3.05 5.48
N TYR A 106 11.13 2.18 4.48
CA TYR A 106 12.15 1.14 4.34
C TYR A 106 13.57 1.74 4.29
N GLY A 107 13.73 2.89 3.64
CA GLY A 107 15.01 3.60 3.60
C GLY A 107 15.58 3.98 4.98
N GLU A 108 14.71 4.17 5.97
CA GLU A 108 15.10 4.52 7.35
C GLU A 108 15.28 3.30 8.25
N ASN A 109 14.36 2.33 8.18
CA ASN A 109 14.32 1.19 9.12
C ASN A 109 14.91 -0.12 8.56
N HIS A 110 15.14 -0.22 7.26
CA HIS A 110 15.68 -1.38 6.54
C HIS A 110 14.92 -2.70 6.74
N GLN A 111 13.62 -2.64 7.04
CA GLN A 111 12.81 -3.82 7.28
C GLN A 111 11.46 -3.78 6.57
N PHE A 112 10.78 -2.63 6.60
CA PHE A 112 9.43 -2.51 6.08
C PHE A 112 9.13 -1.07 5.65
N ASP A 113 8.13 -0.96 4.82
CA ASP A 113 7.51 0.29 4.41
C ASP A 113 6.05 0.31 4.85
N CYS A 114 5.51 1.48 5.16
CA CYS A 114 4.11 1.62 5.51
C CYS A 114 3.58 3.01 5.23
N TRP A 115 2.44 3.08 4.56
CA TRP A 115 1.72 4.33 4.32
C TRP A 115 0.23 4.16 4.56
N GLN A 116 -0.44 5.27 4.69
CA GLN A 116 -1.87 5.36 4.95
C GLN A 116 -2.48 6.43 4.06
N VAL A 117 -3.70 6.19 3.59
CA VAL A 117 -4.52 7.20 2.91
C VAL A 117 -5.86 7.29 3.62
N ASN A 118 -6.22 8.50 4.07
CA ASN A 118 -7.50 8.75 4.73
C ASN A 118 -8.47 9.46 3.79
N SER A 119 -9.75 9.15 3.91
CA SER A 119 -10.78 9.99 3.32
C SER A 119 -10.80 11.39 3.96
N LYS A 120 -11.21 12.40 3.20
CA LYS A 120 -11.24 13.79 3.67
C LYS A 120 -12.14 14.02 4.89
N ASP A 121 -13.15 13.18 5.06
CA ASP A 121 -14.05 13.23 6.24
C ASP A 121 -13.51 12.40 7.42
N GLY A 122 -12.35 11.75 7.28
CA GLY A 122 -11.74 10.92 8.31
C GLY A 122 -12.45 9.60 8.61
N LYS A 123 -13.47 9.24 7.84
CA LYS A 123 -14.30 8.03 8.10
C LYS A 123 -13.69 6.74 7.55
N GLN A 124 -12.76 6.84 6.64
CA GLN A 124 -12.09 5.68 6.04
C GLN A 124 -10.58 5.88 6.04
N ALA A 125 -9.84 4.81 6.34
CA ALA A 125 -8.40 4.76 6.21
C ALA A 125 -7.98 3.46 5.50
N LEU A 126 -7.08 3.60 4.54
CA LEU A 126 -6.44 2.48 3.85
C LEU A 126 -4.97 2.45 4.24
N VAL A 127 -4.55 1.38 4.89
CA VAL A 127 -3.17 1.18 5.33
C VAL A 127 -2.53 0.11 4.48
N THR A 128 -1.41 0.44 3.84
CA THR A 128 -0.58 -0.53 3.12
C THR A 128 0.70 -0.75 3.90
N PHE A 129 1.00 -2.01 4.20
CA PHE A 129 2.22 -2.42 4.87
C PHE A 129 2.98 -3.40 3.98
N VAL A 130 4.27 -3.14 3.77
CA VAL A 130 5.16 -4.00 2.97
C VAL A 130 6.34 -4.44 3.81
N GLN A 131 6.42 -5.72 4.15
CA GLN A 131 7.59 -6.32 4.76
C GLN A 131 8.63 -6.58 3.68
N VAL A 132 9.70 -5.80 3.65
CA VAL A 132 10.79 -5.97 2.70
C VAL A 132 11.73 -7.08 3.16
N MET A 133 12.05 -7.10 4.46
CA MET A 133 12.95 -8.10 5.03
C MET A 133 12.33 -8.78 6.25
N SER A 134 12.22 -10.10 6.17
CA SER A 134 11.82 -10.95 7.30
C SER A 134 13.00 -11.13 8.27
N ARG A 135 12.71 -11.13 9.56
CA ARG A 135 13.73 -11.39 10.60
C ARG A 135 13.25 -12.44 11.59
N ALA A 136 14.16 -13.29 12.02
CA ALA A 136 13.90 -14.23 13.10
C ALA A 136 13.58 -13.47 14.40
N ASN A 137 12.70 -14.03 15.23
CA ASN A 137 12.30 -13.47 16.52
C ASN A 137 11.71 -12.05 16.43
N CYS A 138 11.07 -11.73 15.33
CA CYS A 138 10.36 -10.47 15.19
C CYS A 138 9.16 -10.44 16.15
N HIS A 139 9.14 -9.43 17.03
CA HIS A 139 8.00 -9.21 17.92
C HIS A 139 6.76 -8.76 17.11
N SER A 140 5.57 -8.85 17.74
CA SER A 140 4.34 -8.31 17.14
C SER A 140 4.55 -6.84 16.76
N ARG A 141 4.28 -6.52 15.49
CA ARG A 141 4.50 -5.18 14.95
C ARG A 141 3.25 -4.35 15.07
N ARG A 142 3.42 -3.08 15.45
CA ARG A 142 2.34 -2.10 15.47
C ARG A 142 2.78 -0.85 14.71
N VAL A 143 1.87 -0.27 13.94
CA VAL A 143 2.11 0.98 13.22
C VAL A 143 1.11 2.03 13.71
N ARG A 144 1.61 3.18 14.17
CA ARG A 144 0.77 4.29 14.61
C ARG A 144 0.16 4.98 13.40
N LEU A 145 -1.16 5.04 13.37
CA LEU A 145 -1.90 5.74 12.33
C LEU A 145 -1.96 7.25 12.59
N GLN A 146 -2.35 8.00 11.59
CA GLN A 146 -2.46 9.46 11.67
C GLN A 146 -3.81 9.96 11.13
N GLY A 147 -4.21 11.17 11.53
CA GLY A 147 -5.36 11.86 10.96
C GLY A 147 -6.72 11.21 11.16
N LEU A 148 -6.87 10.30 12.14
CA LEU A 148 -8.16 9.72 12.53
C LEU A 148 -8.87 10.56 13.59
N ASN A 149 -10.19 10.38 13.72
CA ASN A 149 -10.93 10.96 14.85
C ASN A 149 -10.65 10.14 16.13
N PRO A 150 -10.01 10.71 17.16
CA PRO A 150 -9.66 9.97 18.38
C PRO A 150 -10.87 9.46 19.17
N GLN A 151 -12.04 10.07 18.98
CA GLN A 151 -13.27 9.71 19.70
C GLN A 151 -14.14 8.69 18.95
N ALA A 152 -13.78 8.39 17.68
CA ALA A 152 -14.51 7.43 16.87
C ALA A 152 -13.93 6.03 17.01
N SER A 153 -14.74 5.02 16.71
CA SER A 153 -14.32 3.63 16.55
C SER A 153 -14.19 3.28 15.06
N TYR A 154 -13.20 2.46 14.73
CA TYR A 154 -12.92 2.01 13.35
C TYR A 154 -12.93 0.50 13.29
N ARG A 155 -13.63 -0.04 12.32
CA ARG A 155 -13.70 -1.47 12.02
C ARG A 155 -12.73 -1.83 10.90
N ASP A 156 -11.89 -2.83 11.13
CA ASP A 156 -11.16 -3.52 10.08
C ASP A 156 -12.14 -4.37 9.26
N GLU A 157 -12.25 -4.08 7.97
CA GLU A 157 -13.21 -4.73 7.08
C GLU A 157 -12.87 -6.20 6.78
N GLN A 158 -11.64 -6.64 7.01
CA GLN A 158 -11.21 -8.02 6.78
C GLN A 158 -11.41 -8.90 8.03
N THR A 159 -11.02 -8.39 9.19
CA THR A 159 -11.04 -9.16 10.45
C THR A 159 -12.28 -8.89 11.29
N ASN A 160 -13.06 -7.84 10.98
CA ASN A 160 -14.16 -7.30 11.78
C ASN A 160 -13.74 -6.78 13.17
N ALA A 161 -12.44 -6.72 13.46
CA ALA A 161 -11.94 -6.14 14.70
C ALA A 161 -12.25 -4.63 14.77
N VAL A 162 -12.63 -4.14 15.96
CA VAL A 162 -12.96 -2.74 16.18
C VAL A 162 -11.92 -2.11 17.11
N TYR A 163 -11.42 -0.94 16.73
CA TYR A 163 -10.39 -0.20 17.44
C TYR A 163 -10.85 1.24 17.68
N GLY A 164 -10.53 1.82 18.84
CA GLY A 164 -10.66 3.25 19.05
C GLY A 164 -9.67 4.03 18.18
N GLY A 165 -10.08 5.19 17.66
CA GLY A 165 -9.21 6.03 16.85
C GLY A 165 -7.99 6.51 17.62
N ASP A 166 -8.14 6.81 18.92
CA ASP A 166 -7.05 7.12 19.85
C ASP A 166 -6.08 5.92 19.98
N ALA A 167 -6.61 4.71 20.16
CA ALA A 167 -5.79 3.49 20.24
C ALA A 167 -4.98 3.27 18.96
N LEU A 168 -5.58 3.46 17.78
CA LEU A 168 -4.88 3.35 16.48
C LEU A 168 -3.77 4.39 16.34
N MET A 169 -3.98 5.62 16.82
CA MET A 169 -2.98 6.70 16.68
C MET A 169 -1.87 6.62 17.73
N TYR A 170 -2.17 6.21 18.97
CA TYR A 170 -1.19 6.23 20.06
C TYR A 170 -0.56 4.87 20.36
N ALA A 171 -1.33 3.78 20.33
CA ALA A 171 -0.83 2.42 20.54
C ALA A 171 -0.50 1.69 19.23
N GLY A 172 -1.12 2.10 18.12
CA GLY A 172 -0.89 1.59 16.78
C GLY A 172 -1.78 0.41 16.37
N LEU A 173 -1.98 0.30 15.06
CA LEU A 173 -2.64 -0.82 14.41
C LEU A 173 -1.75 -2.06 14.48
N PRO A 174 -2.23 -3.21 14.99
CA PRO A 174 -1.48 -4.45 14.94
C PRO A 174 -1.36 -4.95 13.50
N ILE A 175 -0.14 -5.24 13.06
CA ILE A 175 0.13 -5.80 11.75
C ILE A 175 0.18 -7.33 11.87
N PRO A 176 -0.52 -8.09 11.02
CA PRO A 176 -0.47 -9.53 11.03
C PRO A 176 0.95 -10.06 10.77
N ASN A 177 1.26 -11.25 11.27
CA ASN A 177 2.54 -11.88 10.96
C ASN A 177 2.61 -12.25 9.49
N LEU A 178 3.61 -11.70 8.81
CA LEU A 178 3.93 -12.01 7.41
C LEU A 178 5.16 -12.92 7.37
N TRP A 179 5.11 -13.97 6.55
CA TRP A 179 6.18 -14.95 6.43
C TRP A 179 6.97 -14.75 5.14
N GLY A 180 8.28 -14.58 5.28
CA GLY A 180 9.20 -14.39 4.15
C GLY A 180 9.40 -12.91 3.78
N ASP A 181 10.29 -12.70 2.84
CA ASP A 181 10.61 -11.38 2.32
C ASP A 181 9.56 -10.92 1.30
N PHE A 182 9.48 -9.61 1.09
CA PHE A 182 8.63 -8.96 0.11
C PHE A 182 7.13 -9.26 0.26
N GLN A 183 6.67 -9.48 1.48
CA GLN A 183 5.25 -9.74 1.77
C GLN A 183 4.52 -8.43 2.08
N SER A 184 3.23 -8.38 1.78
CA SER A 184 2.43 -7.18 2.03
C SER A 184 1.03 -7.49 2.53
N VAL A 185 0.45 -6.53 3.21
CA VAL A 185 -0.96 -6.53 3.60
C VAL A 185 -1.57 -5.16 3.37
N LEU A 186 -2.81 -5.15 2.92
CA LEU A 186 -3.67 -3.98 2.78
C LEU A 186 -4.78 -4.08 3.82
N ILE A 187 -4.91 -3.07 4.68
CA ILE A 187 -5.90 -3.03 5.77
C ILE A 187 -6.83 -1.85 5.53
N SER A 188 -8.11 -2.12 5.38
CA SER A 188 -9.14 -1.10 5.22
C SER A 188 -9.91 -0.93 6.51
N LEU A 189 -9.90 0.28 7.04
CA LEU A 189 -10.59 0.68 8.26
C LEU A 189 -11.75 1.61 7.91
N LYS A 190 -12.92 1.34 8.47
CA LYS A 190 -14.08 2.21 8.35
C LYS A 190 -14.61 2.61 9.73
N GLN A 191 -14.94 3.87 9.87
CA GLN A 191 -15.61 4.38 11.07
C GLN A 191 -16.92 3.62 11.28
N VAL A 192 -17.15 3.17 12.52
CA VAL A 192 -18.41 2.55 12.92
C VAL A 192 -19.42 3.67 13.13
N GLU A 193 -20.55 3.60 12.45
CA GLU A 193 -21.69 4.47 12.72
C GLU A 193 -22.35 4.04 14.03
N GLU A 194 -22.66 5.01 14.88
CA GLU A 194 -23.40 4.80 16.14
C GLU A 194 -24.88 4.46 15.87
#